data_5182459c476235cd6f888c7466cbdb30
#
_entry.id   5182459c476235cd6f888c7466cbdb30
#
_cell.length_a   1.000
_cell.length_b   1.000
_cell.length_c   1.000
_cell.angle_alpha   90.00
_cell.angle_beta   90.00
_cell.angle_gamma   90.00
#
_symmetry.space_group_name_H-M   'P 1'
#
loop_
_entity.id
_entity.type
_entity.pdbx_description
1 polymer ?
#
loop_
_entity_poly.entity_id
_entity_poly.type
_entity_poly.pdbx_seq_one_letter_code
_entity_poly.pdbx_strand_id
1 'polypeptide(L)' 'HYPIAKPSVADLIELSLEEKEMTQKQLAVLIGVSPSRVNDYVTGRAEPTLKIARLLCRTLNITPAAMMGC' A
#
# COMPACT_ATOMS: atom_id res chain seq x y z
N HIS A 1 12.71 -19.87 8.26
CA HIS A 1 11.45 -19.57 8.16
C HIS A 1 10.85 -18.83 9.31
N TYR A 2 9.88 -18.19 9.08
CA TYR A 2 9.33 -17.28 10.03
C TYR A 2 7.84 -17.44 10.08
N PRO A 3 7.26 -17.15 11.20
CA PRO A 3 5.83 -17.21 11.32
C PRO A 3 5.23 -16.06 10.56
N ILE A 4 4.15 -16.31 9.93
CA ILE A 4 3.47 -15.28 9.22
C ILE A 4 2.23 -14.95 9.96
N ALA A 5 2.27 -13.86 10.66
CA ALA A 5 1.11 -13.45 11.41
C ALA A 5 0.22 -12.57 10.55
N LYS A 6 0.78 -11.52 10.00
CA LYS A 6 0.00 -10.56 9.22
C LYS A 6 0.80 -10.05 8.04
N PRO A 7 0.14 -9.75 6.91
CA PRO A 7 0.84 -9.10 5.83
C PRO A 7 1.20 -7.67 6.25
N SER A 8 2.35 -7.19 5.79
CA SER A 8 2.74 -5.83 6.06
C SER A 8 1.95 -4.88 5.16
N VAL A 9 2.02 -3.58 5.45
CA VAL A 9 1.39 -2.59 4.59
C VAL A 9 1.94 -2.70 3.17
N ALA A 10 3.23 -2.94 3.04
CA ALA A 10 3.85 -3.12 1.74
C ALA A 10 3.22 -4.28 0.97
N ASP A 11 3.00 -5.40 1.65
CA ASP A 11 2.39 -6.57 1.03
C ASP A 11 0.95 -6.28 0.60
N LEU A 12 0.20 -5.56 1.42
CA LEU A 12 -1.18 -5.21 1.10
C LEU A 12 -1.25 -4.34 -0.14
N ILE A 13 -0.37 -3.36 -0.23
CA ILE A 13 -0.34 -2.46 -1.39
C ILE A 13 0.00 -3.25 -2.64
N GLU A 14 1.04 -4.06 -2.57
CA GLU A 14 1.48 -4.84 -3.71
C GLU A 14 0.41 -5.80 -4.18
N LEU A 15 -0.22 -6.51 -3.26
CA LEU A 15 -1.30 -7.43 -3.58
C LEU A 15 -2.48 -6.71 -4.23
N SER A 16 -2.84 -5.54 -3.70
CA SER A 16 -3.95 -4.77 -4.24
C SER A 16 -3.66 -4.28 -5.65
N LEU A 17 -2.42 -3.88 -5.92
CA LEU A 17 -2.04 -3.47 -7.26
C LEU A 17 -2.18 -4.64 -8.24
N GLU A 18 -1.78 -5.82 -7.80
CA GLU A 18 -1.90 -7.03 -8.61
C GLU A 18 -3.34 -7.36 -8.92
N GLU A 19 -4.18 -7.34 -7.90
CA GLU A 19 -5.60 -7.64 -8.06
C GLU A 19 -6.31 -6.67 -8.99
N LYS A 20 -5.94 -5.41 -8.94
CA LYS A 20 -6.56 -4.37 -9.76
C LYS A 20 -5.85 -4.14 -11.09
N GLU A 21 -4.80 -4.91 -11.34
CA GLU A 21 -3.97 -4.77 -12.54
C GLU A 21 -3.50 -3.32 -12.71
N MET A 22 -3.10 -2.72 -11.59
CA MET A 22 -2.68 -1.34 -11.55
C MET A 22 -1.17 -1.26 -11.35
N THR A 23 -0.53 -0.29 -12.00
CA THR A 23 0.90 -0.08 -11.84
C THR A 23 1.17 0.87 -10.69
N GLN A 24 2.41 0.87 -10.20
CA GLN A 24 2.81 1.80 -9.16
C GLN A 24 2.65 3.25 -9.63
N LYS A 25 2.92 3.49 -10.90
CA LYS A 25 2.79 4.82 -11.47
C LYS A 25 1.33 5.29 -11.44
N GLN A 26 0.41 4.40 -11.77
CA GLN A 26 -1.01 4.73 -11.73
C GLN A 26 -1.46 5.03 -10.31
N LEU A 27 -1.02 4.22 -9.35
CA LEU A 27 -1.35 4.46 -7.95
C LEU A 27 -0.79 5.79 -7.49
N ALA A 28 0.45 6.11 -7.87
CA ALA A 28 1.07 7.37 -7.48
C ALA A 28 0.23 8.56 -7.91
N VAL A 29 -0.29 8.52 -9.13
CA VAL A 29 -1.16 9.60 -9.62
C VAL A 29 -2.42 9.69 -8.79
N LEU A 30 -3.02 8.56 -8.46
CA LEU A 30 -4.28 8.53 -7.72
C LEU A 30 -4.13 9.07 -6.29
N ILE A 31 -3.03 8.80 -5.64
CA ILE A 31 -2.83 9.26 -4.27
C ILE A 31 -1.97 10.53 -4.18
N GLY A 32 -1.53 11.05 -5.33
CA GLY A 32 -0.85 12.32 -5.38
C GLY A 32 0.60 12.31 -4.90
N VAL A 33 1.29 11.19 -5.09
CA VAL A 33 2.72 11.10 -4.75
C VAL A 33 3.50 10.67 -5.98
N SER A 34 4.83 10.66 -5.86
CA SER A 34 5.67 10.23 -6.97
C SER A 34 5.71 8.71 -7.06
N PRO A 35 5.96 8.15 -8.25
CA PRO A 35 6.13 6.70 -8.39
C PRO A 35 7.24 6.15 -7.51
N SER A 36 8.30 6.91 -7.28
CA SER A 36 9.38 6.50 -6.39
C SER A 36 8.88 6.30 -4.97
N ARG A 37 7.96 7.16 -4.54
CA ARG A 37 7.40 7.05 -3.21
C ARG A 37 6.57 5.77 -3.07
N VAL A 38 5.76 5.47 -4.09
CA VAL A 38 4.99 4.23 -4.09
C VAL A 38 5.93 3.02 -4.05
N ASN A 39 7.00 3.07 -4.80
CA ASN A 39 7.97 2.00 -4.78
C ASN A 39 8.57 1.80 -3.39
N ASP A 40 8.85 2.91 -2.68
CA ASP A 40 9.35 2.82 -1.31
C ASP A 40 8.33 2.15 -0.39
N TYR A 41 7.06 2.43 -0.59
CA TYR A 41 6.01 1.79 0.20
C TYR A 41 5.95 0.29 -0.06
N VAL A 42 5.99 -0.13 -1.32
CA VAL A 42 5.87 -1.55 -1.64
C VAL A 42 7.13 -2.35 -1.33
N THR A 43 8.27 -1.69 -1.23
CA THR A 43 9.51 -2.36 -0.85
C THR A 43 9.78 -2.30 0.65
N GLY A 44 8.96 -1.56 1.38
CA GLY A 44 9.11 -1.43 2.81
C GLY A 44 10.16 -0.44 3.26
N ARG A 45 10.70 0.37 2.34
CA ARG A 45 11.69 1.38 2.69
C ARG A 45 11.09 2.56 3.44
N ALA A 46 9.83 2.83 3.19
CA ALA A 46 9.14 3.92 3.86
C ALA A 46 7.73 3.46 4.18
N GLU A 47 7.18 4.01 5.25
CA GLU A 47 5.80 3.73 5.61
C GLU A 47 4.94 4.91 5.22
N PRO A 48 3.73 4.67 4.71
CA PRO A 48 2.84 5.76 4.39
C PRO A 48 2.39 6.47 5.66
N THR A 49 2.24 7.78 5.56
CA THR A 49 1.70 8.56 6.68
C THR A 49 0.23 8.20 6.85
N LEU A 50 -0.36 8.61 7.96
CA LEU A 50 -1.77 8.36 8.21
C LEU A 50 -2.65 8.91 7.07
N LYS A 51 -2.31 10.08 6.58
CA LYS A 51 -3.04 10.69 5.47
C LYS A 51 -2.97 9.82 4.22
N ILE A 52 -1.75 9.36 3.88
CA ILE A 52 -1.55 8.52 2.70
C ILE A 52 -2.21 7.15 2.91
N ALA A 53 -2.14 6.61 4.12
CA ALA A 53 -2.78 5.34 4.41
C ALA A 53 -4.28 5.41 4.18
N ARG A 54 -4.91 6.52 4.56
CA ARG A 54 -6.34 6.72 4.30
C ARG A 54 -6.64 6.78 2.82
N LEU A 55 -5.79 7.47 2.06
CA LEU A 55 -5.96 7.54 0.61
C LEU A 55 -5.79 6.16 -0.02
N LEU A 56 -4.84 5.38 0.46
CA LEU A 56 -4.64 4.03 -0.01
C LEU A 56 -5.86 3.15 0.28
N CYS A 57 -6.41 3.27 1.48
CA CYS A 57 -7.60 2.50 1.84
C CYS A 57 -8.76 2.81 0.89
N ARG A 58 -8.96 4.07 0.58
CA ARG A 58 -10.05 4.49 -0.31
C ARG A 58 -9.78 4.08 -1.75
N THR A 59 -8.54 4.28 -2.20
CA THR A 59 -8.18 4.01 -3.59
C THR A 59 -8.13 2.52 -3.89
N LEU A 60 -7.58 1.74 -2.98
CA LEU A 60 -7.41 0.31 -3.16
C LEU A 60 -8.50 -0.52 -2.51
N ASN A 61 -9.45 0.16 -1.86
CA ASN A 61 -10.56 -0.51 -1.20
C ASN A 61 -10.09 -1.50 -0.13
N ILE A 62 -9.09 -1.10 0.63
CA ILE A 62 -8.55 -1.89 1.73
C ILE A 62 -9.20 -1.41 3.02
N THR A 63 -9.53 -2.34 3.91
CA THR A 63 -10.13 -1.94 5.18
C THR A 63 -9.07 -1.24 6.06
N PRO A 64 -9.46 -0.22 6.83
CA PRO A 64 -8.52 0.44 7.73
C PRO A 64 -7.87 -0.52 8.73
N ALA A 65 -8.63 -1.50 9.21
CA ALA A 65 -8.11 -2.48 10.15
C ALA A 65 -6.96 -3.27 9.54
N ALA A 66 -7.10 -3.69 8.28
CA ALA A 66 -6.05 -4.42 7.58
C ALA A 66 -4.83 -3.54 7.39
N MET A 67 -5.05 -2.28 7.01
CA MET A 67 -3.95 -1.35 6.76
C MET A 67 -3.20 -1.04 8.04
N MET A 68 -3.88 -0.96 9.16
CA MET A 68 -3.27 -0.65 10.44
C MET A 68 -2.66 -1.87 11.13
N GLY A 69 -2.87 -3.04 10.59
CA GLY A 69 -2.31 -4.25 11.17
C GLY A 69 -3.01 -4.71 12.44
N CYS A 70 -4.25 -4.37 12.58
CA CYS A 70 -5.02 -4.79 13.75
C CYS A 70 -5.80 -6.04 13.49
#